data_abf95e4cf198fff058a8b04a03052a26
#
_entry.id   abf95e4cf198fff058a8b04a03052a26
#
_cell.length_a   1.000
_cell.length_b   1.000
_cell.length_c   1.000
_cell.angle_alpha   90.00
_cell.angle_beta   90.00
_cell.angle_gamma   90.00
#
_symmetry.space_group_name_H-M   'P 1'
#
loop_
_entity.id
_entity.type
_entity.pdbx_description
1 polymer ?
#
loop_
_entity_poly.entity_id
_entity_poly.type
_entity_poly.pdbx_seq_one_letter_code
_entity_poly.pdbx_strand_id
1 'polypeptide(L)'
;FFLGICVGMQILSSFGFENRKTNGLNIIEGVVEKINTKLLPLPHVGWNNIEIIKNDEIFNGIESLLDFYFVHSYRFKVENKEHSLAETNYSEKFSSVIKKDNVYGVQFHPEKSQSYGLKFLSNFLKL
;
A
#
# COMPACT_ATOMS: atom_id res chain seq x y z
N PHE A 1 -0.06 5.90 -16.66
CA PHE A 1 -0.30 5.58 -15.25
C PHE A 1 0.04 4.12 -14.97
N PHE A 2 0.61 3.87 -13.82
CA PHE A 2 1.02 2.55 -13.37
C PHE A 2 0.46 2.29 -11.96
N LEU A 3 -0.02 1.06 -11.72
CA LEU A 3 -0.48 0.63 -10.41
C LEU A 3 0.24 -0.67 -10.00
N GLY A 4 1.04 -0.60 -8.94
CA GLY A 4 1.65 -1.78 -8.32
C GLY A 4 0.79 -2.29 -7.17
N ILE A 5 0.44 -3.57 -7.20
CA ILE A 5 -0.42 -4.20 -6.20
C ILE A 5 0.41 -5.17 -5.36
N CYS A 6 0.35 -5.05 -4.05
CA CYS A 6 1.04 -5.90 -3.07
C CYS A 6 2.55 -5.95 -3.35
N VAL A 7 3.09 -7.06 -3.83
CA VAL A 7 4.51 -7.14 -4.21
C VAL A 7 4.83 -6.14 -5.33
N GLY A 8 3.87 -5.83 -6.20
CA GLY A 8 4.03 -4.82 -7.24
C GLY A 8 4.24 -3.41 -6.69
N MET A 9 3.68 -3.10 -5.53
CA MET A 9 4.01 -1.88 -4.80
C MET A 9 5.43 -1.95 -4.24
N GLN A 10 5.78 -3.07 -3.65
CA GLN A 10 7.06 -3.23 -2.94
C GLN A 10 8.27 -3.13 -3.87
N ILE A 11 8.14 -3.61 -5.11
CA ILE A 11 9.24 -3.52 -6.09
C ILE A 11 9.54 -2.07 -6.52
N LEU A 12 8.66 -1.12 -6.26
CA LEU A 12 8.88 0.30 -6.56
C LEU A 12 9.92 0.94 -5.64
N SER A 13 10.23 0.29 -4.52
CA SER A 13 11.13 0.78 -3.48
C SER A 13 12.58 0.90 -3.92
N SER A 14 13.37 1.56 -3.09
CA SER A 14 14.83 1.59 -3.27
C SER A 14 15.43 0.21 -3.04
N PHE A 15 15.05 -0.45 -1.94
CA PHE A 15 15.48 -1.81 -1.63
C PHE A 15 14.57 -2.42 -0.56
N GLY A 16 14.64 -3.74 -0.41
CA GLY A 16 13.89 -4.47 0.59
C GLY A 16 14.72 -5.58 1.24
N PHE A 17 14.18 -6.13 2.33
CA PHE A 17 14.88 -7.10 3.18
C PHE A 17 14.21 -8.47 3.25
N GLU A 18 13.31 -8.79 2.35
CA GLU A 18 12.74 -10.14 2.31
C GLU A 18 13.84 -11.14 1.90
N ASN A 19 14.14 -12.09 2.79
CA ASN A 19 15.23 -13.07 2.69
C ASN A 19 16.62 -12.43 2.77
N ARG A 20 16.87 -11.39 1.99
CA ARG A 20 18.14 -10.66 1.94
C ARG A 20 17.90 -9.26 1.41
N LYS A 21 18.89 -8.38 1.54
CA LYS A 21 18.80 -7.06 0.93
C LYS A 21 18.77 -7.19 -0.59
N THR A 22 17.69 -6.72 -1.20
CA THR A 22 17.49 -6.78 -2.65
C THR A 22 17.08 -5.39 -3.14
N ASN A 23 17.72 -4.92 -4.22
CA ASN A 23 17.38 -3.64 -4.81
C ASN A 23 16.03 -3.70 -5.51
N GLY A 24 15.22 -2.65 -5.30
CA GLY A 24 14.00 -2.41 -6.05
C GLY A 24 14.27 -1.55 -7.29
N LEU A 25 13.18 -1.08 -7.89
CA LEU A 25 13.26 -0.22 -9.09
C LEU A 25 13.61 1.23 -8.76
N ASN A 26 13.56 1.59 -7.48
CA ASN A 26 13.84 2.95 -6.98
C ASN A 26 13.01 4.04 -7.69
N ILE A 27 11.75 3.73 -7.98
CA ILE A 27 10.80 4.67 -8.57
C ILE A 27 10.22 5.58 -7.49
N ILE A 28 9.87 4.99 -6.33
CA ILE A 28 9.45 5.72 -5.14
C ILE A 28 10.41 5.36 -4.02
N GLU A 29 11.19 6.32 -3.57
CA GLU A 29 12.25 6.09 -2.59
C GLU A 29 11.65 5.60 -1.27
N GLY A 30 12.26 4.57 -0.73
CA GLY A 30 11.83 3.95 0.51
C GLY A 30 12.34 2.54 0.64
N VAL A 31 12.02 1.91 1.78
CA VAL A 31 12.53 0.60 2.15
C VAL A 31 11.38 -0.33 2.48
N VAL A 32 11.46 -1.57 1.99
CA VAL A 32 10.51 -2.63 2.35
C VAL A 32 11.11 -3.46 3.48
N GLU A 33 10.46 -3.40 4.64
CA GLU A 33 10.90 -4.07 5.85
C GLU A 33 9.78 -4.92 6.43
N LYS A 34 10.15 -5.93 7.21
CA LYS A 34 9.19 -6.76 7.92
C LYS A 34 8.37 -5.90 8.89
N ILE A 35 7.06 -6.16 8.94
CA ILE A 35 6.18 -5.47 9.90
C ILE A 35 6.68 -5.79 11.31
N ASN A 36 6.87 -4.76 12.12
CA ASN A 36 7.27 -4.92 13.51
C ASN A 36 6.03 -5.23 14.34
N THR A 37 5.77 -6.51 14.57
CA THR A 37 4.69 -6.96 15.42
C THR A 37 5.21 -7.39 16.77
N LYS A 38 4.42 -7.16 17.82
CA LYS A 38 4.72 -7.63 19.18
C LYS A 38 3.87 -8.82 19.57
N LEU A 39 2.55 -8.68 19.42
CA LEU A 39 1.58 -9.69 19.82
C LEU A 39 0.74 -10.21 18.65
N LEU A 40 0.74 -9.50 17.53
CA LEU A 40 -0.06 -9.88 16.37
C LEU A 40 0.72 -10.85 15.46
N PRO A 41 0.01 -11.80 14.84
CA PRO A 41 0.67 -12.77 13.97
C PRO A 41 1.11 -12.16 12.63
N LEU A 42 2.07 -12.79 11.98
CA LEU A 42 2.44 -12.54 10.60
C LEU A 42 2.15 -13.80 9.77
N PRO A 43 1.67 -13.65 8.53
CA PRO A 43 1.38 -12.39 7.85
C PRO A 43 0.13 -11.67 8.39
N HIS A 44 0.03 -10.38 8.11
CA HIS A 44 -1.19 -9.60 8.25
C HIS A 44 -2.16 -10.06 7.17
N VAL A 45 -3.18 -10.83 7.57
CA VAL A 45 -4.15 -11.44 6.66
C VAL A 45 -5.56 -11.04 7.08
N GLY A 46 -6.34 -10.55 6.12
CA GLY A 46 -7.75 -10.26 6.33
C GLY A 46 -8.11 -8.81 6.03
N TRP A 47 -9.28 -8.44 6.50
CA TRP A 47 -9.84 -7.12 6.28
C TRP A 47 -9.29 -6.12 7.29
N ASN A 48 -8.84 -4.98 6.79
CA ASN A 48 -8.40 -3.88 7.63
C ASN A 48 -8.66 -2.56 6.90
N ASN A 49 -8.84 -1.49 7.66
CA ASN A 49 -9.20 -0.20 7.09
C ASN A 49 -7.99 0.57 6.61
N ILE A 50 -8.23 1.47 5.67
CA ILE A 50 -7.25 2.46 5.22
C ILE A 50 -7.68 3.84 5.69
N GLU A 51 -6.78 4.59 6.29
CA GLU A 51 -6.99 5.98 6.66
C GLU A 51 -6.44 6.87 5.55
N ILE A 52 -7.31 7.57 4.84
CA ILE A 52 -6.91 8.49 3.78
C ILE A 52 -6.32 9.73 4.44
N ILE A 53 -5.02 9.98 4.20
CA ILE A 53 -4.31 11.12 4.78
C ILE A 53 -4.09 12.25 3.78
N LYS A 54 -4.27 11.97 2.48
CA LYS A 54 -4.11 12.96 1.42
C LYS A 54 -5.12 12.68 0.32
N ASN A 55 -5.87 13.71 -0.08
CA ASN A 55 -6.87 13.57 -1.13
C ASN A 55 -6.22 13.27 -2.48
N ASP A 56 -6.86 12.39 -3.23
CA ASP A 56 -6.46 12.05 -4.59
C ASP A 56 -7.66 11.46 -5.33
N GLU A 57 -7.69 11.62 -6.65
CA GLU A 57 -8.77 11.12 -7.49
C GLU A 57 -8.95 9.61 -7.39
N ILE A 58 -7.89 8.88 -6.98
CA ILE A 58 -7.95 7.43 -6.79
C ILE A 58 -9.00 7.05 -5.73
N PHE A 59 -9.32 7.95 -4.81
CA PHE A 59 -10.28 7.72 -3.74
C PHE A 59 -11.70 8.24 -4.04
N ASN A 60 -11.99 8.64 -5.27
CA ASN A 60 -13.34 9.12 -5.61
C ASN A 60 -14.41 8.08 -5.26
N GLY A 61 -15.38 8.49 -4.41
CA GLY A 61 -16.43 7.60 -3.93
C GLY A 61 -15.99 6.59 -2.88
N ILE A 62 -14.77 6.73 -2.35
CA ILE A 62 -14.23 5.88 -1.29
C ILE A 62 -13.99 6.75 -0.08
N GLU A 63 -14.67 6.43 1.02
CA GLU A 63 -14.50 7.15 2.29
C GLU A 63 -13.29 6.60 3.04
N SER A 64 -12.73 7.43 3.94
CA SER A 64 -11.67 6.99 4.85
C SER A 64 -12.22 5.94 5.81
N LEU A 65 -11.34 5.02 6.24
CA LEU A 65 -11.62 3.93 7.18
C LEU A 65 -12.50 2.81 6.63
N LEU A 66 -12.65 2.72 5.31
CA LEU A 66 -13.26 1.54 4.70
C LEU A 66 -12.27 0.38 4.62
N ASP A 67 -12.79 -0.85 4.66
CA ASP A 67 -11.98 -2.07 4.72
C ASP A 67 -11.55 -2.55 3.34
N PHE A 68 -10.30 -2.97 3.27
CA PHE A 68 -9.69 -3.63 2.12
C PHE A 68 -8.99 -4.91 2.58
N TYR A 69 -8.73 -5.82 1.66
CA TYR A 69 -8.15 -7.12 1.98
C TYR A 69 -6.62 -7.09 1.87
N PHE A 70 -5.96 -7.50 2.94
CA PHE A 70 -4.49 -7.54 3.06
C PHE A 70 -3.99 -8.97 3.22
N VAL A 71 -2.84 -9.25 2.65
CA VAL A 71 -2.06 -10.46 2.93
C VAL A 71 -0.59 -10.18 2.67
N HIS A 72 0.16 -9.83 3.73
CA HIS A 72 1.57 -9.47 3.60
C HIS A 72 2.28 -9.53 4.95
N SER A 73 3.60 -9.71 4.92
CA SER A 73 4.46 -9.67 6.12
C SER A 73 5.44 -8.50 6.08
N TYR A 74 5.62 -7.87 4.92
CA TYR A 74 6.51 -6.73 4.74
C TYR A 74 5.70 -5.50 4.37
N ARG A 75 6.24 -4.33 4.71
CA ARG A 75 5.56 -3.07 4.41
C ARG A 75 6.55 -2.06 3.82
N PHE A 76 6.04 -1.17 3.02
CA PHE A 76 6.81 -0.11 2.37
C PHE A 76 6.90 1.10 3.30
N LYS A 77 8.12 1.46 3.67
CA LYS A 77 8.37 2.68 4.42
C LYS A 77 8.87 3.75 3.46
N VAL A 78 7.99 4.70 3.13
CA VAL A 78 8.34 5.80 2.22
C VAL A 78 9.36 6.72 2.88
N GLU A 79 10.34 7.17 2.10
CA GLU A 79 11.32 8.14 2.56
C GLU A 79 10.71 9.55 2.67
N ASN A 80 9.92 9.93 1.67
CA ASN A 80 9.20 11.20 1.65
C ASN A 80 7.71 10.97 1.94
N LYS A 81 7.23 11.48 3.07
CA LYS A 81 5.83 11.31 3.50
C LYS A 81 4.82 11.87 2.51
N GLU A 82 5.21 12.81 1.66
CA GLU A 82 4.33 13.34 0.61
C GLU A 82 3.87 12.26 -0.37
N HIS A 83 4.60 11.17 -0.48
CA HIS A 83 4.24 10.05 -1.34
C HIS A 83 3.23 9.09 -0.70
N SER A 84 2.90 9.24 0.58
CA SER A 84 1.91 8.40 1.26
C SER A 84 0.53 9.04 1.16
N LEU A 85 -0.42 8.34 0.55
CA LEU A 85 -1.80 8.82 0.40
C LEU A 85 -2.74 8.24 1.43
N ALA A 86 -2.46 7.03 1.91
CA ALA A 86 -3.28 6.36 2.93
C ALA A 86 -2.41 5.45 3.79
N GLU A 87 -2.85 5.28 5.03
CA GLU A 87 -2.15 4.45 6.02
C GLU A 87 -3.08 3.42 6.62
N THR A 88 -2.50 2.33 7.10
CA THR A 88 -3.20 1.25 7.80
C THR A 88 -2.41 0.91 9.06
N ASN A 89 -3.13 0.56 10.12
CA ASN A 89 -2.51 0.15 11.38
C ASN A 89 -2.59 -1.36 11.56
N TYR A 90 -1.45 -1.99 11.70
CA TYR A 90 -1.33 -3.38 12.12
C TYR A 90 -0.09 -3.51 13.01
N SER A 91 -0.28 -3.34 14.32
CA SER A 91 0.79 -3.21 15.32
C SER A 91 1.60 -1.92 15.16
N GLU A 92 1.85 -1.48 13.96
CA GLU A 92 2.43 -0.18 13.60
C GLU A 92 1.66 0.37 12.38
N LYS A 93 1.74 1.66 12.19
CA LYS A 93 1.18 2.29 10.98
C LYS A 93 2.13 2.10 9.81
N PHE A 94 1.58 1.78 8.65
CA PHE A 94 2.33 1.69 7.40
C PHE A 94 1.54 2.32 6.25
N SER A 95 2.24 2.74 5.20
CA SER A 95 1.59 3.27 4.01
C SER A 95 0.89 2.14 3.26
N SER A 96 -0.42 2.26 3.09
CA SER A 96 -1.22 1.31 2.32
C SER A 96 -1.47 1.76 0.89
N VAL A 97 -1.37 3.07 0.62
CA VAL A 97 -1.43 3.64 -0.73
C VAL A 97 -0.33 4.68 -0.87
N ILE A 98 0.50 4.53 -1.88
CA ILE A 98 1.57 5.48 -2.21
C ILE A 98 1.43 5.99 -3.63
N LYS A 99 1.98 7.18 -3.88
CA LYS A 99 1.97 7.79 -5.22
C LYS A 99 3.18 8.69 -5.42
N LYS A 100 3.78 8.58 -6.59
CA LYS A 100 4.75 9.56 -7.09
C LYS A 100 4.48 9.76 -8.57
N ASP A 101 4.20 11.00 -8.97
CA ASP A 101 3.83 11.33 -10.36
C ASP A 101 2.63 10.50 -10.82
N ASN A 102 2.77 9.69 -11.84
CA ASN A 102 1.72 8.83 -12.38
C ASN A 102 1.87 7.35 -11.94
N VAL A 103 2.68 7.09 -10.92
CA VAL A 103 2.91 5.74 -10.38
C VAL A 103 2.22 5.61 -9.03
N TYR A 104 1.33 4.64 -8.92
CA TYR A 104 0.62 4.29 -7.68
C TYR A 104 1.09 2.93 -7.17
N GLY A 105 1.06 2.77 -5.86
CA GLY A 105 1.26 1.47 -5.23
C GLY A 105 0.26 1.26 -4.12
N VAL A 106 -0.28 0.03 -4.00
CA VAL A 106 -1.20 -0.35 -2.93
C VAL A 106 -0.74 -1.66 -2.29
N GLN A 107 -0.80 -1.72 -0.95
CA GLN A 107 -0.42 -2.93 -0.24
C GLN A 107 -1.54 -3.96 -0.22
N PHE A 108 -2.78 -3.51 -0.18
CA PHE A 108 -3.95 -4.41 -0.23
C PHE A 108 -4.16 -4.94 -1.65
N HIS A 109 -5.05 -5.93 -1.74
CA HIS A 109 -5.49 -6.51 -3.00
C HIS A 109 -6.86 -5.92 -3.38
N PRO A 110 -6.93 -4.89 -4.23
CA PRO A 110 -8.24 -4.34 -4.62
C PRO A 110 -9.11 -5.36 -5.33
N GLU A 111 -8.52 -6.28 -6.09
CA GLU A 111 -9.25 -7.34 -6.78
C GLU A 111 -9.93 -8.32 -5.80
N LYS A 112 -9.48 -8.36 -4.53
CA LYS A 112 -10.06 -9.19 -3.46
C LYS A 112 -10.86 -8.38 -2.45
N SER A 113 -11.04 -7.10 -2.69
CA SER A 113 -11.64 -6.16 -1.73
C SER A 113 -13.09 -5.80 -2.04
N GLN A 114 -13.80 -6.65 -2.77
CA GLN A 114 -15.24 -6.52 -3.09
C GLN A 114 -15.56 -5.19 -3.79
N SER A 115 -16.69 -4.56 -3.45
CA SER A 115 -17.18 -3.38 -4.17
C SER A 115 -16.25 -2.19 -4.11
N TYR A 116 -15.65 -1.91 -2.96
CA TYR A 116 -14.73 -0.78 -2.83
C TYR A 116 -13.38 -1.03 -3.51
N GLY A 117 -12.95 -2.30 -3.56
CA GLY A 117 -11.80 -2.68 -4.35
C GLY A 117 -12.02 -2.47 -5.84
N LEU A 118 -13.19 -2.86 -6.34
CA LEU A 118 -13.58 -2.60 -7.73
C LEU A 118 -13.70 -1.10 -8.01
N LYS A 119 -14.23 -0.34 -7.05
CA LYS A 119 -14.32 1.12 -7.16
C LYS A 119 -12.94 1.75 -7.28
N PHE A 120 -11.99 1.28 -6.47
CA PHE A 120 -10.61 1.74 -6.51
C PHE A 120 -9.98 1.49 -7.89
N LEU A 121 -10.13 0.27 -8.42
CA LEU A 121 -9.63 -0.08 -9.75
C LEU A 121 -10.32 0.74 -10.85
N SER A 122 -11.63 0.95 -10.74
CA SER A 122 -12.37 1.78 -11.68
C SER A 122 -11.84 3.21 -11.67
N ASN A 123 -11.57 3.77 -10.49
CA ASN A 123 -10.99 5.11 -10.36
C ASN A 123 -9.62 5.19 -11.05
N PHE A 124 -8.78 4.17 -10.85
CA PHE A 124 -7.48 4.12 -11.50
C PHE A 124 -7.61 4.15 -13.04
N LEU A 125 -8.55 3.39 -13.58
CA LEU A 125 -8.75 3.33 -15.03
C LEU A 125 -9.28 4.64 -15.63
N LYS A 126 -9.79 5.54 -14.81
CA LYS A 126 -10.30 6.85 -15.23
C LYS A 126 -9.29 8.00 -15.10
N LEU A 127 -8.10 7.71 -14.61
CA LEU A 127 -7.04 8.73 -14.43
C LEU A 127 -6.42 9.21 -15.79
#